data_853cff6099a855160f83a03baa3074a2
#
_entry.id   853cff6099a855160f83a03baa3074a2
#
_cell.length_a   1.000
_cell.length_b   1.000
_cell.length_c   1.000
_cell.angle_alpha   90.00
_cell.angle_beta   90.00
_cell.angle_gamma   90.00
#
_symmetry.space_group_name_H-M   'P 1'
#
loop_
_entity.id
_entity.type
_entity.pdbx_description
1 polymer ?
#
loop_
_entity_poly.entity_id
_entity_poly.type
_entity_poly.pdbx_seq_one_letter_code
_entity_poly.pdbx_strand_id
1 'polypeptide(L)'
;MLSCSDFAKHALKLELYPKQAEVLDSFFSGGYTQATWALGRRSGKTLMAAVACVYICFVLEDKFKKRVRKGEKWYVLTVANSQDQSRIALNNIRQLILDSPFAQEIVRETADQLEMSNGCVFKAIPTSGRAARGLACCACVFDELAFAVDGDANSGGKGIYDALSPAVAQCGGHGKILELSSPWLTDGLF
;
A
#
# COMPACT_ATOMS: atom_id res chain seq x y z
N MET A 1 -8.64 0.87 19.50
CA MET A 1 -7.70 1.30 18.43
C MET A 1 -8.44 2.31 17.56
N LEU A 2 -7.82 3.41 17.16
CA LEU A 2 -8.43 4.40 16.27
C LEU A 2 -8.83 3.72 14.96
N SER A 3 -10.06 3.96 14.45
CA SER A 3 -10.47 3.42 13.16
C SER A 3 -9.69 4.09 12.02
N CYS A 4 -9.64 3.44 10.84
CA CYS A 4 -8.94 4.02 9.69
C CYS A 4 -9.65 5.29 9.19
N SER A 5 -10.99 5.30 9.24
CA SER A 5 -11.79 6.46 8.84
C SER A 5 -11.64 7.64 9.82
N ASP A 6 -11.60 7.38 11.13
CA ASP A 6 -11.34 8.42 12.13
C ASP A 6 -9.93 8.98 12.00
N PHE A 7 -8.94 8.12 11.71
CA PHE A 7 -7.57 8.56 11.43
C PHE A 7 -7.53 9.47 10.19
N ALA A 8 -8.20 9.10 9.11
CA ALA A 8 -8.30 9.93 7.92
C ALA A 8 -8.89 11.30 8.24
N LYS A 9 -10.00 11.34 8.98
CA LYS A 9 -10.69 12.57 9.34
C LYS A 9 -9.87 13.46 10.28
N HIS A 10 -9.32 12.90 11.35
CA HIS A 10 -8.72 13.69 12.42
C HIS A 10 -7.23 13.98 12.20
N ALA A 11 -6.48 13.02 11.65
CA ALA A 11 -5.04 13.16 11.43
C ALA A 11 -4.69 13.66 10.03
N LEU A 12 -5.37 13.16 8.98
CA LEU A 12 -5.09 13.54 7.60
C LEU A 12 -5.99 14.67 7.09
N LYS A 13 -6.99 15.12 7.90
CA LYS A 13 -7.97 16.15 7.51
C LYS A 13 -8.76 15.79 6.24
N LEU A 14 -8.93 14.51 5.99
CA LEU A 14 -9.61 13.96 4.82
C LEU A 14 -10.96 13.37 5.23
N GLU A 15 -12.04 13.91 4.69
CA GLU A 15 -13.37 13.36 4.86
C GLU A 15 -13.66 12.34 3.77
N LEU A 16 -13.80 11.08 4.17
CA LEU A 16 -14.12 9.96 3.29
C LEU A 16 -15.63 9.88 3.03
N TYR A 17 -16.02 9.45 1.83
CA TYR A 17 -17.41 9.07 1.61
C TYR A 17 -17.81 7.88 2.51
N PRO A 18 -19.09 7.77 2.94
CA PRO A 18 -19.50 6.73 3.89
C PRO A 18 -19.08 5.31 3.48
N LYS A 19 -19.18 4.98 2.18
CA LYS A 19 -18.79 3.65 1.68
C LYS A 19 -17.28 3.42 1.68
N GLN A 20 -16.49 4.47 1.45
CA GLN A 20 -15.02 4.38 1.55
C GLN A 20 -14.59 4.14 3.01
N ALA A 21 -15.21 4.85 3.94
CA ALA A 21 -14.97 4.67 5.38
C ALA A 21 -15.32 3.24 5.82
N GLU A 22 -16.50 2.74 5.43
CA GLU A 22 -16.95 1.37 5.74
C GLU A 22 -15.96 0.31 5.23
N VAL A 23 -15.49 0.44 3.98
CA VAL A 23 -14.54 -0.52 3.37
C VAL A 23 -13.21 -0.52 4.11
N LEU A 24 -12.66 0.67 4.41
CA LEU A 24 -11.40 0.79 5.14
C LEU A 24 -11.51 0.25 6.57
N ASP A 25 -12.55 0.63 7.28
CA ASP A 25 -12.73 0.22 8.66
C ASP A 25 -12.97 -1.30 8.78
N SER A 26 -13.77 -1.89 7.87
CA SER A 26 -13.98 -3.34 7.86
C SER A 26 -12.70 -4.10 7.55
N PHE A 27 -11.84 -3.60 6.66
CA PHE A 27 -10.55 -4.23 6.34
C PHE A 27 -9.64 -4.32 7.56
N PHE A 28 -9.54 -3.25 8.33
CA PHE A 28 -8.64 -3.22 9.49
C PHE A 28 -9.26 -3.86 10.74
N SER A 29 -10.55 -3.66 11.02
CA SER A 29 -11.24 -4.25 12.16
C SER A 29 -11.51 -5.75 12.00
N GLY A 30 -11.78 -6.20 10.78
CA GLY A 30 -12.04 -7.60 10.47
C GLY A 30 -10.79 -8.50 10.51
N GLY A 31 -9.61 -7.92 10.74
CA GLY A 31 -8.35 -8.68 10.81
C GLY A 31 -7.88 -9.25 9.48
N TYR A 32 -8.45 -8.79 8.36
CA TYR A 32 -8.06 -9.25 7.03
C TYR A 32 -6.61 -8.86 6.71
N THR A 33 -5.87 -9.81 6.11
CA THR A 33 -4.51 -9.58 5.62
C THR A 33 -4.47 -9.21 4.15
N GLN A 34 -5.54 -9.52 3.43
CA GLN A 34 -5.67 -9.26 2.00
C GLN A 34 -7.08 -8.74 1.69
N ALA A 35 -7.16 -7.80 0.76
CA ALA A 35 -8.42 -7.31 0.22
C ALA A 35 -8.28 -6.99 -1.25
N THR A 36 -9.31 -7.37 -2.02
CA THR A 36 -9.46 -7.07 -3.44
C THR A 36 -10.56 -6.03 -3.60
N TRP A 37 -10.20 -4.85 -4.11
CA TRP A 37 -11.14 -3.74 -4.32
C TRP A 37 -11.46 -3.58 -5.80
N ALA A 38 -12.48 -4.31 -6.26
CA ALA A 38 -13.06 -4.18 -7.59
C ALA A 38 -13.99 -2.96 -7.64
N LEU A 39 -13.43 -1.78 -7.83
CA LEU A 39 -14.16 -0.52 -7.77
C LEU A 39 -14.12 0.20 -9.14
N GLY A 40 -15.23 0.84 -9.48
CA GLY A 40 -15.35 1.60 -10.72
C GLY A 40 -14.32 2.72 -10.84
N ARG A 41 -14.12 3.20 -12.07
CA ARG A 41 -13.25 4.37 -12.32
C ARG A 41 -13.74 5.58 -11.51
N ARG A 42 -12.82 6.39 -11.01
CA ARG A 42 -13.08 7.60 -10.19
C ARG A 42 -13.77 7.32 -8.84
N SER A 43 -13.79 6.09 -8.36
CA SER A 43 -14.29 5.74 -7.02
C SER A 43 -13.38 6.20 -5.86
N GLY A 44 -12.17 6.69 -6.18
CA GLY A 44 -11.18 7.06 -5.17
C GLY A 44 -10.35 5.90 -4.62
N LYS A 45 -10.34 4.73 -5.29
CA LYS A 45 -9.62 3.52 -4.82
C LYS A 45 -8.14 3.77 -4.49
N THR A 46 -7.43 4.51 -5.34
CA THR A 46 -6.01 4.82 -5.12
C THR A 46 -5.82 5.75 -3.91
N LEU A 47 -6.73 6.71 -3.69
CA LEU A 47 -6.72 7.56 -2.50
C LEU A 47 -7.01 6.75 -1.23
N MET A 48 -8.00 5.87 -1.26
CA MET A 48 -8.32 4.96 -0.14
C MET A 48 -7.11 4.09 0.22
N ALA A 49 -6.42 3.55 -0.79
CA ALA A 49 -5.21 2.77 -0.58
C ALA A 49 -4.07 3.62 0.01
N ALA A 50 -3.92 4.87 -0.42
CA ALA A 50 -2.96 5.80 0.18
C ALA A 50 -3.27 6.06 1.66
N VAL A 51 -4.54 6.28 2.02
CA VAL A 51 -4.98 6.40 3.41
C VAL A 51 -4.63 5.14 4.21
N ALA A 52 -4.91 3.96 3.67
CA ALA A 52 -4.55 2.69 4.29
C ALA A 52 -3.04 2.56 4.54
N CYS A 53 -2.20 2.95 3.56
CA CYS A 53 -0.75 2.94 3.69
C CYS A 53 -0.26 3.87 4.81
N VAL A 54 -0.80 5.09 4.89
CA VAL A 54 -0.43 6.05 5.94
C VAL A 54 -0.91 5.56 7.31
N TYR A 55 -2.11 4.98 7.39
CA TYR A 55 -2.62 4.34 8.61
C TYR A 55 -1.70 3.19 9.09
N ILE A 56 -1.27 2.33 8.18
CA ILE A 56 -0.31 1.25 8.47
C ILE A 56 0.98 1.84 9.05
N CYS A 57 1.50 2.91 8.44
CA CYS A 57 2.76 3.54 8.84
C CYS A 57 2.72 4.11 10.26
N PHE A 58 1.65 4.78 10.65
CA PHE A 58 1.62 5.55 11.90
C PHE A 58 0.79 4.91 13.01
N VAL A 59 -0.24 4.13 12.68
CA VAL A 59 -1.11 3.51 13.68
C VAL A 59 -0.72 2.07 13.97
N LEU A 60 -0.20 1.36 12.98
CA LEU A 60 0.18 -0.05 13.12
C LEU A 60 1.70 -0.25 13.24
N GLU A 61 2.49 0.81 13.35
CA GLU A 61 3.98 0.75 13.35
C GLU A 61 4.56 -0.24 14.35
N ASP A 62 4.06 -0.28 15.57
CA ASP A 62 4.53 -1.19 16.62
C ASP A 62 4.38 -2.67 16.25
N LYS A 63 3.39 -2.97 15.41
CA LYS A 63 3.15 -4.33 14.92
C LYS A 63 4.23 -4.78 13.95
N PHE A 64 4.80 -3.84 13.20
CA PHE A 64 5.83 -4.08 12.19
C PHE A 64 7.23 -3.94 12.75
N LYS A 65 7.50 -2.92 13.55
CA LYS A 65 8.81 -2.71 14.21
C LYS A 65 9.28 -3.92 15.03
N LYS A 66 8.34 -4.63 15.65
CA LYS A 66 8.65 -5.86 16.43
C LYS A 66 9.06 -7.05 15.56
N ARG A 67 8.89 -6.98 14.24
CA ARG A 67 9.11 -8.08 13.30
C ARG A 67 10.30 -7.87 12.37
N VAL A 68 10.79 -6.65 12.28
CA VAL A 68 12.03 -6.32 11.60
C VAL A 68 13.18 -6.21 12.60
N ARG A 69 14.40 -6.42 12.15
CA ARG A 69 15.57 -6.29 13.01
C ARG A 69 15.72 -4.85 13.48
N LYS A 70 16.23 -4.65 14.68
CA LYS A 70 16.49 -3.30 15.22
C LYS A 70 17.38 -2.51 14.26
N GLY A 71 16.90 -1.34 13.81
CA GLY A 71 17.58 -0.48 12.84
C GLY A 71 17.37 -0.85 11.37
N GLU A 72 16.64 -1.92 11.08
CA GLU A 72 16.23 -2.27 9.73
C GLU A 72 15.00 -1.46 9.30
N LYS A 73 14.98 -1.04 8.03
CA LYS A 73 13.82 -0.38 7.43
C LYS A 73 12.76 -1.40 7.07
N TRP A 74 11.50 -0.99 7.18
CA TRP A 74 10.35 -1.77 6.73
C TRP A 74 9.58 -1.03 5.65
N TYR A 75 9.01 -1.77 4.73
CA TYR A 75 8.54 -1.22 3.48
C TYR A 75 7.03 -1.36 3.30
N VAL A 76 6.41 -0.28 2.79
CA VAL A 76 5.08 -0.25 2.21
C VAL A 76 5.27 0.00 0.71
N LEU A 77 4.94 -0.99 -0.11
CA LEU A 77 5.19 -0.93 -1.54
C LEU A 77 3.92 -0.53 -2.31
N THR A 78 4.08 0.36 -3.28
CA THR A 78 3.07 0.63 -4.32
C THR A 78 3.56 0.04 -5.64
N VAL A 79 2.78 -0.89 -6.17
CA VAL A 79 3.12 -1.69 -7.36
C VAL A 79 2.12 -1.41 -8.46
N ALA A 80 2.57 -1.11 -9.66
CA ALA A 80 1.73 -0.90 -10.83
C ALA A 80 2.46 -1.36 -12.11
N ASN A 81 1.77 -1.38 -13.23
CA ASN A 81 2.31 -1.86 -14.51
C ASN A 81 3.51 -1.06 -15.00
N SER A 82 3.63 0.20 -14.63
CA SER A 82 4.77 1.04 -14.94
C SER A 82 5.26 1.81 -13.70
N GLN A 83 6.51 2.29 -13.77
CA GLN A 83 7.08 3.13 -12.72
C GLN A 83 6.26 4.41 -12.51
N ASP A 84 5.78 5.04 -13.58
CA ASP A 84 5.01 6.26 -13.49
C ASP A 84 3.63 6.02 -12.84
N GLN A 85 2.99 4.89 -13.13
CA GLN A 85 1.73 4.51 -12.48
C GLN A 85 1.93 4.21 -10.99
N SER A 86 3.00 3.50 -10.62
CA SER A 86 3.30 3.22 -9.21
C SER A 86 3.61 4.50 -8.41
N ARG A 87 4.20 5.52 -9.06
CA ARG A 87 4.41 6.86 -8.48
C ARG A 87 3.10 7.60 -8.20
N ILE A 88 2.02 7.35 -8.95
CA ILE A 88 0.73 8.01 -8.68
C ILE A 88 0.24 7.66 -7.29
N ALA A 89 0.26 6.38 -6.91
CA ALA A 89 -0.11 5.95 -5.57
C ALA A 89 0.84 6.52 -4.50
N LEU A 90 2.15 6.52 -4.75
CA LEU A 90 3.15 7.13 -3.86
C LEU A 90 2.93 8.64 -3.71
N ASN A 91 2.57 9.34 -4.77
CA ASN A 91 2.29 10.78 -4.71
C ASN A 91 1.03 11.09 -3.88
N ASN A 92 0.00 10.24 -3.93
CA ASN A 92 -1.15 10.39 -3.03
C ASN A 92 -0.72 10.21 -1.55
N ILE A 93 0.11 9.21 -1.25
CA ILE A 93 0.66 9.01 0.10
C ILE A 93 1.46 10.24 0.52
N ARG A 94 2.35 10.73 -0.33
CA ARG A 94 3.18 11.91 -0.09
C ARG A 94 2.34 13.13 0.24
N GLN A 95 1.33 13.42 -0.57
CA GLN A 95 0.46 14.58 -0.38
C GLN A 95 -0.30 14.48 0.95
N LEU A 96 -0.87 13.31 1.28
CA LEU A 96 -1.54 13.09 2.56
C LEU A 96 -0.62 13.34 3.76
N ILE A 97 0.66 12.95 3.66
CA ILE A 97 1.64 13.16 4.73
C ILE A 97 2.02 14.64 4.81
N LEU A 98 2.29 15.30 3.67
CA LEU A 98 2.66 16.72 3.63
C LEU A 98 1.56 17.63 4.17
N ASP A 99 0.29 17.30 3.91
CA ASP A 99 -0.87 18.06 4.39
C ASP A 99 -1.28 17.72 5.83
N SER A 100 -0.51 16.87 6.52
CA SER A 100 -0.79 16.39 7.86
C SER A 100 0.31 16.77 8.87
N PRO A 101 0.10 16.60 10.18
CA PRO A 101 1.13 16.76 11.20
C PRO A 101 2.36 15.84 11.01
N PHE A 102 2.24 14.80 10.18
CA PHE A 102 3.32 13.85 9.92
C PHE A 102 4.36 14.35 8.91
N ALA A 103 4.19 15.53 8.33
CA ALA A 103 5.17 16.13 7.41
C ALA A 103 6.57 16.22 8.03
N GLN A 104 6.66 16.51 9.32
CA GLN A 104 7.91 16.58 10.07
C GLN A 104 8.63 15.24 10.27
N GLU A 105 7.93 14.13 10.04
CA GLU A 105 8.47 12.78 10.16
C GLU A 105 9.20 12.31 8.88
N ILE A 106 9.21 13.14 7.82
CA ILE A 106 9.90 12.83 6.57
C ILE A 106 11.42 13.02 6.78
N VAL A 107 12.19 11.94 6.63
CA VAL A 107 13.65 11.94 6.76
C VAL A 107 14.33 12.08 5.40
N ARG A 108 13.76 11.42 4.39
CA ARG A 108 14.31 11.43 3.04
C ARG A 108 13.21 11.26 2.00
N GLU A 109 13.34 12.01 0.91
CA GLU A 109 12.41 11.97 -0.21
C GLU A 109 13.16 11.85 -1.54
N THR A 110 12.64 11.02 -2.43
CA THR A 110 13.04 10.90 -3.84
C THR A 110 11.81 10.72 -4.71
N ALA A 111 11.96 10.66 -6.04
CA ALA A 111 10.85 10.41 -6.94
C ALA A 111 10.13 9.09 -6.65
N ASP A 112 10.87 8.06 -6.20
CA ASP A 112 10.38 6.69 -6.06
C ASP A 112 10.20 6.23 -4.62
N GLN A 113 10.60 7.02 -3.64
CA GLN A 113 10.45 6.65 -2.23
C GLN A 113 10.32 7.84 -1.30
N LEU A 114 9.66 7.58 -0.18
CA LEU A 114 9.52 8.48 0.95
C LEU A 114 9.88 7.71 2.23
N GLU A 115 10.89 8.18 2.96
CA GLU A 115 11.39 7.55 4.18
C GLU A 115 10.94 8.34 5.40
N MET A 116 10.41 7.65 6.39
CA MET A 116 9.88 8.21 7.62
C MET A 116 10.82 7.96 8.80
N SER A 117 10.79 8.84 9.79
CA SER A 117 11.63 8.77 11.01
C SER A 117 11.42 7.48 11.81
N ASN A 118 10.25 6.86 11.70
CA ASN A 118 9.93 5.59 12.35
C ASN A 118 10.52 4.36 11.63
N GLY A 119 11.28 4.55 10.53
CA GLY A 119 11.91 3.50 9.74
C GLY A 119 11.03 2.91 8.64
N CYS A 120 9.78 3.39 8.49
CA CYS A 120 8.93 3.06 7.36
C CYS A 120 9.47 3.69 6.07
N VAL A 121 9.44 2.94 4.98
CA VAL A 121 9.74 3.44 3.65
C VAL A 121 8.59 3.12 2.71
N PHE A 122 7.92 4.14 2.22
CA PHE A 122 7.01 4.00 1.08
C PHE A 122 7.83 3.98 -0.20
N LYS A 123 7.62 2.98 -1.05
CA LYS A 123 8.41 2.83 -2.28
C LYS A 123 7.53 2.41 -3.45
N ALA A 124 7.67 3.14 -4.56
CA ALA A 124 7.03 2.83 -5.83
C ALA A 124 7.89 1.90 -6.67
N ILE A 125 7.32 0.80 -7.15
CA ILE A 125 8.00 -0.17 -8.00
C ILE A 125 7.09 -0.64 -9.14
N PRO A 126 7.64 -0.90 -10.35
CA PRO A 126 6.88 -1.51 -11.44
C PRO A 126 6.75 -3.02 -11.25
N THR A 127 5.75 -3.64 -11.88
CA THR A 127 5.57 -5.11 -11.89
C THR A 127 6.75 -5.87 -12.48
N SER A 128 7.50 -5.26 -13.38
CA SER A 128 8.73 -5.81 -13.97
C SER A 128 9.96 -5.73 -13.06
N GLY A 129 9.81 -5.11 -11.86
CA GLY A 129 10.94 -4.80 -10.99
C GLY A 129 11.44 -6.00 -10.18
N ARG A 130 12.71 -6.37 -10.35
CA ARG A 130 13.41 -7.28 -9.41
C ARG A 130 13.70 -6.61 -8.05
N ALA A 131 13.39 -5.32 -7.93
CA ALA A 131 13.73 -4.45 -6.80
C ALA A 131 12.97 -4.77 -5.49
N ALA A 132 11.98 -5.67 -5.53
CA ALA A 132 11.18 -6.05 -4.36
C ALA A 132 11.81 -7.18 -3.53
N ARG A 133 12.76 -7.94 -4.12
CA ARG A 133 13.36 -9.09 -3.44
C ARG A 133 14.30 -8.63 -2.33
N GLY A 134 14.14 -9.21 -1.15
CA GLY A 134 14.98 -8.90 0.02
C GLY A 134 14.55 -7.67 0.82
N LEU A 135 13.44 -7.03 0.48
CA LEU A 135 12.86 -5.96 1.30
C LEU A 135 11.98 -6.57 2.42
N ALA A 136 12.09 -6.04 3.63
CA ALA A 136 11.15 -6.34 4.72
C ALA A 136 9.80 -5.68 4.40
N CYS A 137 9.04 -6.27 3.49
CA CYS A 137 7.77 -5.73 3.01
C CYS A 137 6.66 -6.06 4.01
N CYS A 138 6.07 -5.03 4.60
CA CYS A 138 4.99 -5.17 5.57
C CYS A 138 3.61 -4.92 4.97
N ALA A 139 3.56 -4.13 3.90
CA ALA A 139 2.34 -3.94 3.13
C ALA A 139 2.64 -3.72 1.66
N CYS A 140 1.70 -4.14 0.81
CA CYS A 140 1.80 -4.00 -0.63
C CYS A 140 0.46 -3.57 -1.21
N VAL A 141 0.49 -2.55 -2.05
CA VAL A 141 -0.67 -2.11 -2.84
C VAL A 141 -0.38 -2.39 -4.30
N PHE A 142 -1.18 -3.23 -4.92
CA PHE A 142 -1.17 -3.48 -6.36
C PHE A 142 -2.24 -2.61 -7.02
N ASP A 143 -1.83 -1.62 -7.79
CA ASP A 143 -2.79 -0.75 -8.51
C ASP A 143 -2.96 -1.22 -9.95
N GLU A 144 -4.22 -1.33 -10.37
CA GLU A 144 -4.65 -1.79 -11.70
C GLU A 144 -4.12 -3.20 -12.04
N LEU A 145 -4.18 -4.14 -11.09
CA LEU A 145 -3.67 -5.51 -11.23
C LEU A 145 -4.32 -6.28 -12.39
N ALA A 146 -5.60 -6.03 -12.68
CA ALA A 146 -6.32 -6.66 -13.81
C ALA A 146 -5.70 -6.32 -15.17
N PHE A 147 -4.94 -5.23 -15.28
CA PHE A 147 -4.26 -4.81 -16.50
C PHE A 147 -2.79 -5.24 -16.57
N ALA A 148 -2.31 -5.97 -15.57
CA ALA A 148 -0.97 -6.52 -15.58
C ALA A 148 -0.90 -7.67 -16.57
N VAL A 149 -0.44 -7.38 -17.78
CA VAL A 149 -0.27 -8.40 -18.84
C VAL A 149 0.98 -9.22 -18.54
N ASP A 150 0.81 -10.53 -18.47
CA ASP A 150 1.93 -11.48 -18.33
C ASP A 150 2.69 -11.58 -19.66
N GLY A 151 3.76 -10.79 -19.81
CA GLY A 151 4.66 -10.88 -20.96
C GLY A 151 5.55 -12.14 -20.90
N ASP A 152 6.09 -12.44 -19.74
CA ASP A 152 6.84 -13.67 -19.40
C ASP A 152 6.38 -14.14 -18.03
N ALA A 153 6.29 -15.45 -17.81
CA ALA A 153 5.78 -16.09 -16.59
C ALA A 153 6.46 -15.62 -15.27
N ASN A 154 7.58 -14.89 -15.36
CA ASN A 154 8.35 -14.36 -14.23
C ASN A 154 8.37 -12.82 -14.13
N SER A 155 7.74 -12.09 -15.04
CA SER A 155 7.83 -10.62 -15.12
C SER A 155 6.47 -9.90 -15.08
N GLY A 156 5.37 -10.62 -15.09
CA GLY A 156 4.01 -10.06 -15.02
C GLY A 156 3.50 -9.81 -13.60
N GLY A 157 2.28 -9.33 -13.51
CA GLY A 157 1.61 -9.06 -12.24
C GLY A 157 1.59 -10.25 -11.28
N LYS A 158 1.41 -11.48 -11.79
CA LYS A 158 1.49 -12.72 -11.02
C LYS A 158 2.88 -12.95 -10.44
N GLY A 159 3.94 -12.78 -11.24
CA GLY A 159 5.31 -13.03 -10.78
C GLY A 159 5.74 -12.12 -9.63
N ILE A 160 5.35 -10.85 -9.64
CA ILE A 160 5.65 -9.93 -8.53
C ILE A 160 4.74 -10.19 -7.32
N TYR A 161 3.48 -10.54 -7.54
CA TYR A 161 2.56 -10.96 -6.47
C TYR A 161 3.11 -12.18 -5.73
N ASP A 162 3.50 -13.23 -6.45
CA ASP A 162 4.07 -14.46 -5.88
C ASP A 162 5.40 -14.18 -5.15
N ALA A 163 6.16 -13.17 -5.57
CA ALA A 163 7.39 -12.77 -4.90
C ALA A 163 7.16 -11.96 -3.61
N LEU A 164 6.12 -11.12 -3.57
CA LEU A 164 5.85 -10.21 -2.45
C LEU A 164 4.94 -10.83 -1.38
N SER A 165 3.99 -11.69 -1.74
CA SER A 165 3.07 -12.32 -0.78
C SER A 165 3.78 -13.05 0.36
N PRO A 166 4.85 -13.85 0.13
CA PRO A 166 5.62 -14.45 1.22
C PRO A 166 6.35 -13.42 2.08
N ALA A 167 6.84 -12.32 1.49
CA ALA A 167 7.52 -11.25 2.22
C ALA A 167 6.56 -10.53 3.18
N VAL A 168 5.34 -10.24 2.72
CA VAL A 168 4.27 -9.65 3.56
C VAL A 168 3.81 -10.63 4.64
N ALA A 169 3.72 -11.92 4.31
CA ALA A 169 3.33 -12.97 5.26
C ALA A 169 4.31 -13.11 6.45
N GLN A 170 5.59 -12.73 6.29
CA GLN A 170 6.56 -12.69 7.39
C GLN A 170 6.17 -11.70 8.50
N CYS A 171 5.35 -10.71 8.18
CA CYS A 171 4.76 -9.80 9.17
C CYS A 171 3.61 -10.44 9.97
N GLY A 172 3.36 -11.75 9.78
CA GLY A 172 2.28 -12.49 10.43
C GLY A 172 0.91 -11.92 10.06
N GLY A 173 -0.10 -12.10 10.89
CA GLY A 173 -1.46 -11.61 10.64
C GLY A 173 -1.59 -10.07 10.55
N HIS A 174 -0.48 -9.32 10.61
CA HIS A 174 -0.48 -7.86 10.48
C HIS A 174 -0.08 -7.38 9.08
N GLY A 175 0.62 -8.20 8.30
CA GLY A 175 0.95 -7.89 6.91
C GLY A 175 -0.32 -7.60 6.09
N LYS A 176 -0.24 -6.65 5.15
CA LYS A 176 -1.40 -6.19 4.37
C LYS A 176 -1.13 -6.22 2.87
N ILE A 177 -2.04 -6.83 2.13
CA ILE A 177 -2.05 -6.79 0.66
C ILE A 177 -3.37 -6.16 0.21
N LEU A 178 -3.27 -5.12 -0.59
CA LEU A 178 -4.41 -4.46 -1.23
C LEU A 178 -4.27 -4.59 -2.75
N GLU A 179 -5.27 -5.17 -3.36
CA GLU A 179 -5.38 -5.32 -4.80
C GLU A 179 -6.47 -4.39 -5.31
N LEU A 180 -6.08 -3.43 -6.14
CA LEU A 180 -6.98 -2.42 -6.68
C LEU A 180 -7.12 -2.65 -8.17
N SER A 181 -8.32 -2.72 -8.67
CA SER A 181 -8.56 -2.66 -10.11
C SER A 181 -9.96 -2.18 -10.45
N SER A 182 -10.11 -1.69 -11.67
CA SER A 182 -11.41 -1.58 -12.29
C SER A 182 -11.73 -2.91 -12.96
N PRO A 183 -12.96 -3.45 -12.86
CA PRO A 183 -13.35 -4.66 -13.60
C PRO A 183 -13.09 -4.47 -15.09
N TRP A 184 -12.40 -5.43 -15.74
CA TRP A 184 -12.03 -5.33 -17.15
C TRP A 184 -12.43 -6.56 -17.97
N LEU A 185 -12.07 -7.77 -17.53
CA LEU A 185 -12.37 -9.03 -18.20
C LEU A 185 -12.96 -10.03 -17.21
N THR A 186 -13.60 -11.08 -17.76
CA THR A 186 -14.14 -12.20 -16.98
C THR A 186 -13.08 -13.21 -16.58
N ASP A 187 -11.90 -13.19 -17.24
CA ASP A 187 -10.77 -14.08 -16.99
C ASP A 187 -9.52 -13.25 -16.66
N GLY A 188 -8.78 -13.62 -15.62
CA GLY A 188 -7.55 -12.94 -15.19
C GLY A 188 -7.21 -13.17 -13.73
N LEU A 189 -6.23 -12.41 -13.22
CA LEU A 189 -5.79 -12.41 -11.82
C LEU A 189 -6.77 -11.70 -10.86
N PHE A 190 -7.83 -11.10 -11.40
CA PHE A 190 -8.71 -10.21 -10.64
C PHE A 190 -10.18 -10.62 -10.80
#